data_0812640370ea2f633758198f745b94f4
#
_entry.id   0812640370ea2f633758198f745b94f4
#
_cell.length_a   1.000
_cell.length_b   1.000
_cell.length_c   1.000
_cell.angle_alpha   90.00
_cell.angle_beta   90.00
_cell.angle_gamma   90.00
#
_symmetry.space_group_name_H-M   'P 1'
#
loop_
_entity.id
_entity.type
_entity.pdbx_description
1 polymer ?
#
loop_
_entity_poly.entity_id
_entity_poly.type
_entity_poly.pdbx_seq_one_letter_code
_entity_poly.pdbx_strand_id
1 'polypeptide(L)'
;MKIKKFINKVAGATMCAMIIGTTVVSVNVKANAETSMKTTEALDTHVDDGVAGILEKDDFDTQDEYQKYLEKHPQIQSQEVNMASRVSANKNPKPKATLRYKIKGLPRTAAIQKTYIGSTYIYVIQRSGLDSYLSRCVINGSNAVYKDEMKLQNFGHGQTLEWFEYNGIAYFWVTCKANETYKEKWGTQIGRLKYQAGQTIDYTQIPRFSHLSYANKSGSSIGSVKRVDAALSSNGKKILFWVMDNTGEIQYSFYNTSKLNAELDKVQSQSSKYVPCTTSEVKAACTASFRQSGSNRVLPNNSFQGVELSDADSIYIIGGKAQDKPQIAKLTGSGSNYKYEALATPVHDNFGNSAESEGIQLKGDYVYFGINDTSK
;
A
#
# COMPACT_ATOMS: atom_id res chain seq x y z
N MET A 1 38.17 -34.48 -58.55
CA MET A 1 38.11 -34.38 -57.07
C MET A 1 37.39 -33.08 -56.72
N LYS A 2 36.09 -33.15 -56.34
CA LYS A 2 35.23 -31.98 -56.14
C LYS A 2 35.07 -31.78 -54.62
N ILE A 3 35.51 -30.63 -54.11
CA ILE A 3 35.36 -30.20 -52.72
C ILE A 3 34.01 -29.50 -52.61
N LYS A 4 33.09 -30.07 -51.86
CA LYS A 4 31.81 -29.46 -51.50
C LYS A 4 32.02 -28.49 -50.31
N LYS A 5 31.73 -27.21 -50.52
CA LYS A 5 31.60 -26.20 -49.45
C LYS A 5 30.29 -26.45 -48.70
N PHE A 6 30.39 -26.71 -47.39
CA PHE A 6 29.27 -26.64 -46.46
C PHE A 6 29.10 -25.20 -46.00
N ILE A 7 27.96 -24.61 -46.31
CA ILE A 7 27.57 -23.30 -45.79
C ILE A 7 26.68 -23.57 -44.56
N ASN A 8 27.22 -23.30 -43.36
CA ASN A 8 26.43 -23.26 -42.15
C ASN A 8 25.60 -21.97 -42.14
N LYS A 9 24.28 -22.12 -42.27
CA LYS A 9 23.31 -21.08 -41.92
C LYS A 9 23.20 -21.03 -40.43
N VAL A 10 23.77 -20.00 -39.79
CA VAL A 10 23.45 -19.61 -38.44
C VAL A 10 22.12 -18.88 -38.53
N ALA A 11 21.04 -19.52 -38.04
CA ALA A 11 19.77 -18.87 -37.82
C ALA A 11 19.94 -17.96 -36.60
N GLY A 12 20.02 -16.67 -36.84
CA GLY A 12 19.93 -15.68 -35.79
C GLY A 12 18.48 -15.67 -35.21
N ALA A 13 18.33 -16.23 -34.05
CA ALA A 13 17.10 -16.01 -33.26
C ALA A 13 17.11 -14.55 -32.78
N THR A 14 16.35 -13.72 -33.47
CA THR A 14 16.03 -12.38 -32.98
C THR A 14 15.15 -12.55 -31.75
N MET A 15 15.77 -12.40 -30.60
CA MET A 15 15.03 -12.35 -29.31
C MET A 15 14.26 -11.05 -29.30
N CYS A 16 12.98 -11.12 -29.68
CA CYS A 16 12.03 -10.03 -29.48
C CYS A 16 11.84 -9.89 -27.96
N ALA A 17 12.53 -8.92 -27.37
CA ALA A 17 12.26 -8.54 -25.99
C ALA A 17 10.86 -7.92 -25.95
N MET A 18 9.86 -8.69 -25.51
CA MET A 18 8.53 -8.16 -25.20
C MET A 18 8.65 -7.22 -24.01
N ILE A 19 8.51 -5.95 -24.28
CA ILE A 19 8.43 -4.92 -23.23
C ILE A 19 6.99 -4.93 -22.70
N ILE A 20 6.75 -5.62 -21.60
CA ILE A 20 5.50 -5.48 -20.86
C ILE A 20 5.53 -4.09 -20.22
N GLY A 21 4.73 -3.19 -20.75
CA GLY A 21 4.61 -1.84 -20.23
C GLY A 21 3.75 -1.82 -18.96
N THR A 22 4.39 -1.79 -17.79
CA THR A 22 3.67 -1.51 -16.54
C THR A 22 3.51 0.00 -16.37
N THR A 23 2.31 0.43 -16.01
CA THR A 23 1.97 1.85 -15.85
C THR A 23 1.42 2.13 -14.46
N VAL A 24 1.79 3.27 -13.90
CA VAL A 24 1.19 3.80 -12.67
C VAL A 24 0.15 4.84 -13.06
N VAL A 25 -1.07 4.63 -12.62
CA VAL A 25 -2.21 5.51 -12.88
C VAL A 25 -2.53 6.27 -11.60
N SER A 26 -2.74 7.58 -11.69
CA SER A 26 -3.29 8.36 -10.59
C SER A 26 -4.76 8.66 -10.83
N VAL A 27 -5.55 8.55 -9.78
CA VAL A 27 -6.95 8.96 -9.77
C VAL A 27 -7.06 10.18 -8.89
N ASN A 28 -7.61 11.24 -9.45
CA ASN A 28 -8.01 12.39 -8.66
C ASN A 28 -9.34 12.05 -7.97
N VAL A 29 -9.26 11.61 -6.74
CA VAL A 29 -10.40 11.47 -5.86
C VAL A 29 -10.41 12.72 -5.01
N LYS A 30 -10.91 13.84 -5.55
CA LYS A 30 -11.24 14.97 -4.69
C LYS A 30 -12.25 14.48 -3.67
N ALA A 31 -11.81 14.24 -2.45
CA ALA A 31 -12.70 14.20 -1.31
C ALA A 31 -13.44 15.54 -1.34
N ASN A 32 -14.75 15.50 -1.48
CA ASN A 32 -15.59 16.67 -1.69
C ASN A 32 -15.33 17.77 -0.66
N ALA A 33 -14.47 18.69 -1.00
CA ALA A 33 -14.36 19.99 -0.41
C ALA A 33 -14.19 21.00 -1.55
N GLU A 34 -15.16 21.04 -2.47
CA GLU A 34 -15.33 22.20 -3.35
C GLU A 34 -16.63 22.88 -3.00
N THR A 35 -16.47 23.91 -2.19
CA THR A 35 -17.25 25.13 -2.36
C THR A 35 -16.27 26.28 -2.27
N SER A 36 -15.98 26.83 -3.43
CA SER A 36 -15.58 28.22 -3.68
C SER A 36 -15.13 29.00 -2.43
N MET A 37 -13.82 29.16 -2.28
CA MET A 37 -13.29 30.43 -1.82
C MET A 37 -12.15 30.86 -2.74
N LYS A 38 -12.43 31.86 -3.54
CA LYS A 38 -11.43 32.80 -4.05
C LYS A 38 -10.84 33.52 -2.86
N THR A 39 -9.57 33.80 -3.00
CA THR A 39 -8.73 34.78 -2.35
C THR A 39 -7.93 34.32 -1.14
N THR A 40 -6.69 34.37 -1.43
CA THR A 40 -5.61 35.18 -0.88
C THR A 40 -4.84 34.62 0.28
N GLU A 41 -3.58 34.64 -0.04
CA GLU A 41 -2.39 34.63 0.81
C GLU A 41 -1.86 33.27 1.23
N ALA A 42 -0.67 33.05 0.63
CA ALA A 42 0.27 32.01 1.00
C ALA A 42 0.49 32.03 2.51
N LEU A 43 -0.01 31.01 3.19
CA LEU A 43 0.62 30.52 4.39
C LEU A 43 1.47 29.33 3.95
N ASP A 44 2.77 29.58 4.01
CA ASP A 44 3.80 28.56 3.93
C ASP A 44 3.63 27.64 5.14
N THR A 45 2.84 26.60 4.98
CA THR A 45 2.82 25.46 5.88
C THR A 45 3.27 24.27 5.04
N HIS A 46 4.52 23.92 5.20
CA HIS A 46 5.02 22.60 4.84
C HIS A 46 4.23 21.55 5.62
N VAL A 47 3.07 21.23 5.10
CA VAL A 47 2.34 20.01 5.40
C VAL A 47 2.28 19.28 4.09
N ASP A 48 3.18 18.32 3.91
CA ASP A 48 3.21 17.41 2.77
C ASP A 48 2.15 16.33 3.02
N ASP A 49 0.88 16.73 3.05
CA ASP A 49 -0.25 15.89 3.42
C ASP A 49 -0.98 15.46 2.17
N GLY A 50 -0.85 14.22 1.93
CA GLY A 50 -1.77 13.57 1.06
C GLY A 50 -3.16 13.50 1.67
N VAL A 51 -4.07 14.34 1.27
CA VAL A 51 -5.36 14.65 1.87
C VAL A 51 -5.15 15.42 3.17
N ALA A 52 -5.39 16.71 3.15
CA ALA A 52 -5.34 17.56 4.34
C ALA A 52 -6.27 16.96 5.41
N GLY A 53 -5.71 16.06 6.22
CA GLY A 53 -6.40 15.43 7.32
C GLY A 53 -6.56 16.49 8.39
N ILE A 54 -7.77 16.93 8.62
CA ILE A 54 -8.12 17.60 9.87
C ILE A 54 -7.75 16.61 10.95
N LEU A 55 -6.81 16.97 11.82
CA LEU A 55 -6.46 16.14 12.96
C LEU A 55 -7.68 16.01 13.85
N GLU A 56 -8.05 14.79 14.17
CA GLU A 56 -9.17 14.49 15.06
C GLU A 56 -8.71 14.40 16.52
N LYS A 57 -9.65 14.44 17.45
CA LYS A 57 -9.35 14.38 18.88
C LYS A 57 -8.42 13.26 19.29
N ASP A 58 -8.53 12.10 18.63
CA ASP A 58 -7.75 10.90 18.93
C ASP A 58 -6.30 10.97 18.38
N ASP A 59 -5.95 12.00 17.61
CA ASP A 59 -4.59 12.25 17.13
C ASP A 59 -3.71 12.96 18.17
N PHE A 60 -4.28 13.37 19.31
CA PHE A 60 -3.60 14.08 20.38
C PHE A 60 -3.49 13.23 21.64
N ASP A 61 -2.34 13.32 22.32
CA ASP A 61 -2.12 12.58 23.57
C ASP A 61 -2.97 13.12 24.74
N THR A 62 -3.38 14.39 24.66
CA THR A 62 -4.21 15.04 25.69
C THR A 62 -5.32 15.88 25.08
N GLN A 63 -6.41 16.05 25.86
CA GLN A 63 -7.52 16.93 25.50
C GLN A 63 -7.07 18.39 25.32
N ASP A 64 -6.08 18.84 26.11
CA ASP A 64 -5.57 20.21 26.05
C ASP A 64 -4.77 20.47 24.75
N GLU A 65 -4.07 19.50 24.23
CA GLU A 65 -3.40 19.60 22.92
C GLU A 65 -4.41 19.72 21.78
N TYR A 66 -5.46 18.92 21.82
CA TYR A 66 -6.55 19.02 20.85
C TYR A 66 -7.25 20.39 20.90
N GLN A 67 -7.54 20.92 22.09
CA GLN A 67 -8.14 22.26 22.23
C GLN A 67 -7.22 23.37 21.67
N LYS A 68 -5.93 23.33 21.96
CA LYS A 68 -4.95 24.27 21.37
C LYS A 68 -4.85 24.15 19.85
N TYR A 69 -5.01 22.96 19.32
CA TYR A 69 -5.08 22.74 17.87
C TYR A 69 -6.34 23.41 17.27
N LEU A 70 -7.52 23.21 17.87
CA LEU A 70 -8.77 23.83 17.43
C LEU A 70 -8.73 25.37 17.51
N GLU A 71 -8.10 25.92 18.56
CA GLU A 71 -7.90 27.38 18.69
C GLU A 71 -7.06 27.97 17.56
N LYS A 72 -6.07 27.23 17.07
CA LYS A 72 -5.24 27.63 15.93
C LYS A 72 -5.91 27.42 14.57
N HIS A 73 -6.98 26.61 14.54
CA HIS A 73 -7.68 26.23 13.30
C HIS A 73 -9.20 26.45 13.46
N PRO A 74 -9.66 27.69 13.69
CA PRO A 74 -11.08 27.98 13.98
C PRO A 74 -12.04 27.57 12.85
N GLN A 75 -11.55 27.40 11.62
CA GLN A 75 -12.32 26.90 10.48
C GLN A 75 -12.78 25.44 10.68
N ILE A 76 -12.11 24.67 11.54
CA ILE A 76 -12.46 23.27 11.80
C ILE A 76 -13.70 23.18 12.70
N GLN A 77 -13.79 24.04 13.72
CA GLN A 77 -14.98 24.14 14.59
C GLN A 77 -16.25 24.48 13.82
N SER A 78 -16.16 25.30 12.77
CA SER A 78 -17.32 25.67 11.95
C SER A 78 -17.73 24.58 10.95
N GLN A 79 -16.85 23.61 10.66
CA GLN A 79 -17.13 22.50 9.73
C GLN A 79 -17.86 21.34 10.41
N GLU A 80 -17.60 21.05 11.68
CA GLU A 80 -18.33 20.00 12.43
C GLU A 80 -19.84 20.24 12.47
N VAL A 81 -20.27 21.48 12.58
CA VAL A 81 -21.69 21.85 12.59
C VAL A 81 -22.35 21.72 11.20
N ASN A 82 -21.58 21.83 10.12
CA ASN A 82 -22.08 21.76 8.74
C ASN A 82 -22.00 20.36 8.10
N MET A 83 -21.22 19.43 8.64
CA MET A 83 -21.12 18.08 8.07
C MET A 83 -22.38 17.24 8.29
N ALA A 84 -23.07 17.41 9.39
CA ALA A 84 -24.30 16.66 9.69
C ALA A 84 -25.46 16.96 8.70
N SER A 85 -25.46 18.13 8.04
CA SER A 85 -26.51 18.53 7.11
C SER A 85 -26.18 18.27 5.62
N ARG A 86 -24.95 17.88 5.26
CA ARG A 86 -24.48 17.72 3.87
C ARG A 86 -24.47 16.27 3.34
N VAL A 87 -24.81 15.30 4.15
CA VAL A 87 -24.76 13.87 3.75
C VAL A 87 -25.82 13.46 2.71
N SER A 88 -26.76 14.33 2.36
CA SER A 88 -27.92 13.90 1.54
C SER A 88 -27.94 14.32 0.08
N ALA A 89 -26.93 14.97 -0.49
CA ALA A 89 -27.08 15.56 -1.83
C ALA A 89 -25.87 15.44 -2.80
N ASN A 90 -24.86 14.61 -2.57
CA ASN A 90 -23.76 14.51 -3.53
C ASN A 90 -23.77 13.19 -4.29
N LYS A 91 -24.23 13.25 -5.54
CA LYS A 91 -23.81 12.31 -6.59
C LYS A 91 -22.31 12.48 -6.72
N ASN A 92 -21.51 11.56 -6.15
CA ASN A 92 -20.07 11.57 -6.25
C ASN A 92 -19.67 11.75 -7.73
N PRO A 93 -18.90 12.79 -8.08
CA PRO A 93 -18.38 12.90 -9.44
C PRO A 93 -17.58 11.63 -9.72
N LYS A 94 -17.81 11.02 -10.87
CA LYS A 94 -17.04 9.85 -11.29
C LYS A 94 -15.57 10.27 -11.37
N PRO A 95 -14.68 9.73 -10.55
CA PRO A 95 -13.27 10.12 -10.57
C PRO A 95 -12.65 9.72 -11.90
N LYS A 96 -11.82 10.59 -12.45
CA LYS A 96 -11.13 10.35 -13.70
C LYS A 96 -9.75 9.78 -13.39
N ALA A 97 -9.46 8.59 -13.90
CA ALA A 97 -8.11 8.05 -13.90
C ALA A 97 -7.24 8.75 -14.94
N THR A 98 -6.03 9.13 -14.56
CA THR A 98 -5.04 9.76 -15.45
C THR A 98 -3.74 9.01 -15.34
N LEU A 99 -3.15 8.64 -16.48
CA LEU A 99 -1.81 8.05 -16.52
C LEU A 99 -0.79 9.07 -16.02
N ARG A 100 -0.09 8.73 -14.93
CA ARG A 100 0.90 9.60 -14.32
C ARG A 100 2.32 9.20 -14.66
N TYR A 101 2.64 7.91 -14.52
CA TYR A 101 3.99 7.39 -14.79
C TYR A 101 3.92 6.09 -15.59
N LYS A 102 4.90 5.92 -16.50
CA LYS A 102 5.20 4.65 -17.17
C LYS A 102 6.48 4.08 -16.59
N ILE A 103 6.42 2.89 -16.00
CA ILE A 103 7.60 2.18 -15.52
C ILE A 103 8.28 1.52 -16.71
N LYS A 104 9.60 1.71 -16.84
CA LYS A 104 10.37 1.23 -17.99
C LYS A 104 11.65 0.52 -17.56
N GLY A 105 12.04 -0.48 -18.36
CA GLY A 105 13.34 -1.15 -18.25
C GLY A 105 13.47 -2.10 -17.06
N LEU A 106 12.38 -2.54 -16.44
CA LEU A 106 12.44 -3.56 -15.41
C LEU A 106 13.04 -4.86 -15.96
N PRO A 107 13.90 -5.55 -15.18
CA PRO A 107 14.55 -6.80 -15.64
C PRO A 107 13.58 -7.98 -15.81
N ARG A 108 12.37 -7.89 -15.25
CA ARG A 108 11.37 -8.97 -15.25
C ARG A 108 10.08 -8.54 -15.89
N THR A 109 9.43 -9.50 -16.53
CA THR A 109 8.10 -9.35 -17.13
C THR A 109 6.97 -9.65 -16.14
N ALA A 110 7.29 -10.03 -14.89
CA ALA A 110 6.28 -10.28 -13.85
C ALA A 110 5.49 -9.01 -13.51
N ALA A 111 4.23 -9.18 -13.16
CA ALA A 111 3.37 -8.09 -12.70
C ALA A 111 3.99 -7.34 -11.52
N ILE A 112 3.86 -6.02 -11.51
CA ILE A 112 4.17 -5.20 -10.35
C ILE A 112 3.03 -5.37 -9.35
N GLN A 113 3.37 -5.68 -8.10
CA GLN A 113 2.40 -5.93 -7.03
C GLN A 113 2.07 -4.65 -6.25
N LYS A 114 3.04 -3.78 -6.07
CA LYS A 114 2.89 -2.49 -5.40
C LYS A 114 3.95 -1.52 -5.91
N THR A 115 3.59 -0.25 -5.95
CA THR A 115 4.54 0.85 -6.16
C THR A 115 4.54 1.77 -4.96
N TYR A 116 5.70 2.34 -4.64
CA TYR A 116 5.82 3.50 -3.78
C TYR A 116 6.41 4.67 -4.59
N ILE A 117 5.68 5.78 -4.65
CA ILE A 117 6.05 6.96 -5.42
C ILE A 117 6.65 7.99 -4.47
N GLY A 118 7.98 8.12 -4.49
CA GLY A 118 8.70 9.16 -3.79
C GLY A 118 8.82 10.45 -4.62
N SER A 119 9.71 11.35 -4.22
CA SER A 119 10.00 12.59 -4.95
C SER A 119 10.96 12.38 -6.13
N THR A 120 11.97 11.54 -5.96
CA THR A 120 13.03 11.26 -6.94
C THR A 120 12.91 9.88 -7.56
N TYR A 121 12.39 8.93 -6.80
CA TYR A 121 12.32 7.53 -7.20
C TYR A 121 10.92 6.97 -7.07
N ILE A 122 10.60 6.03 -7.96
CA ILE A 122 9.52 5.08 -7.75
C ILE A 122 10.15 3.73 -7.41
N TYR A 123 9.70 3.13 -6.31
CA TYR A 123 10.05 1.77 -5.95
C TYR A 123 8.91 0.85 -6.38
N VAL A 124 9.26 -0.30 -6.93
CA VAL A 124 8.29 -1.30 -7.38
C VAL A 124 8.65 -2.67 -6.87
N ILE A 125 7.66 -3.44 -6.46
CA ILE A 125 7.86 -4.82 -6.03
C ILE A 125 7.24 -5.77 -7.05
N GLN A 126 8.02 -6.75 -7.51
CA GLN A 126 7.59 -7.83 -8.40
C GLN A 126 7.88 -9.18 -7.74
N ARG A 127 7.05 -10.17 -7.98
CA ARG A 127 7.22 -11.53 -7.44
C ARG A 127 7.73 -12.50 -8.52
N SER A 128 8.59 -13.44 -8.11
CA SER A 128 8.99 -14.59 -8.92
C SER A 128 9.14 -15.82 -8.01
N GLY A 129 8.22 -16.74 -8.10
CA GLY A 129 8.19 -17.91 -7.20
C GLY A 129 7.94 -17.51 -5.74
N LEU A 130 8.84 -17.88 -4.85
CA LEU A 130 8.83 -17.50 -3.42
C LEU A 130 9.49 -16.14 -3.16
N ASP A 131 10.27 -15.64 -4.13
CA ASP A 131 11.06 -14.44 -3.99
C ASP A 131 10.31 -13.21 -4.50
N SER A 132 10.64 -12.07 -3.93
CA SER A 132 10.25 -10.76 -4.43
C SER A 132 11.48 -9.95 -4.82
N TYR A 133 11.28 -8.96 -5.67
CA TYR A 133 12.33 -8.06 -6.14
C TYR A 133 11.84 -6.63 -5.97
N LEU A 134 12.58 -5.87 -5.18
CA LEU A 134 12.32 -4.46 -4.95
C LEU A 134 13.23 -3.63 -5.85
N SER A 135 12.69 -3.16 -6.95
CA SER A 135 13.39 -2.34 -7.93
C SER A 135 13.19 -0.86 -7.64
N ARG A 136 14.24 -0.07 -7.85
CA ARG A 136 14.21 1.38 -7.77
C ARG A 136 14.32 1.98 -9.17
N CYS A 137 13.39 2.88 -9.50
CA CYS A 137 13.30 3.55 -10.79
C CYS A 137 13.47 5.06 -10.61
N VAL A 138 14.25 5.71 -11.45
CA VAL A 138 14.42 7.18 -11.45
C VAL A 138 13.25 7.82 -12.16
N ILE A 139 12.62 8.80 -11.52
CA ILE A 139 11.57 9.61 -12.14
C ILE A 139 12.21 10.57 -13.15
N ASN A 140 11.73 10.51 -14.39
CA ASN A 140 12.10 11.40 -15.48
C ASN A 140 10.84 11.82 -16.25
N GLY A 141 10.27 12.96 -15.87
CA GLY A 141 8.98 13.44 -16.38
C GLY A 141 7.85 12.46 -16.08
N SER A 142 7.18 11.97 -17.11
CA SER A 142 6.12 10.96 -17.00
C SER A 142 6.63 9.51 -17.05
N ASN A 143 7.94 9.29 -17.03
CA ASN A 143 8.53 7.96 -17.00
C ASN A 143 9.25 7.72 -15.68
N ALA A 144 9.29 6.46 -15.25
CA ALA A 144 10.18 5.99 -14.20
C ALA A 144 11.03 4.87 -14.78
N VAL A 145 12.34 5.09 -14.86
CA VAL A 145 13.29 4.20 -15.54
C VAL A 145 14.06 3.40 -14.51
N TYR A 146 14.09 2.08 -14.67
CA TYR A 146 14.85 1.17 -13.83
C TYR A 146 16.28 1.65 -13.61
N LYS A 147 16.72 1.59 -12.36
CA LYS A 147 18.08 1.92 -11.96
C LYS A 147 18.82 0.74 -11.36
N ASP A 148 18.25 0.14 -10.35
CA ASP A 148 18.83 -0.96 -9.57
C ASP A 148 17.74 -1.69 -8.80
N GLU A 149 18.11 -2.80 -8.15
CA GLU A 149 17.15 -3.60 -7.37
C GLU A 149 17.82 -4.31 -6.21
N MET A 150 16.97 -4.83 -5.32
CA MET A 150 17.29 -5.71 -4.20
C MET A 150 16.46 -6.98 -4.31
N LYS A 151 17.08 -8.16 -4.11
CA LYS A 151 16.37 -9.43 -4.08
C LYS A 151 15.93 -9.74 -2.64
N LEU A 152 14.66 -10.10 -2.48
CA LEU A 152 14.00 -10.43 -1.23
C LEU A 152 13.62 -11.92 -1.25
N GLN A 153 14.49 -12.79 -0.69
CA GLN A 153 14.31 -14.23 -0.68
C GLN A 153 13.19 -14.66 0.26
N ASN A 154 12.29 -15.53 -0.21
CA ASN A 154 11.18 -16.10 0.55
C ASN A 154 10.21 -15.05 1.14
N PHE A 155 10.15 -13.83 0.56
CA PHE A 155 9.20 -12.81 0.99
C PHE A 155 7.78 -13.12 0.51
N GLY A 156 7.65 -13.84 -0.61
CA GLY A 156 6.36 -14.20 -1.17
C GLY A 156 5.64 -13.05 -1.85
N HIS A 157 4.35 -13.22 -2.04
CA HIS A 157 3.46 -12.25 -2.64
C HIS A 157 2.93 -11.30 -1.57
N GLY A 158 3.16 -10.01 -1.71
CA GLY A 158 2.63 -8.98 -0.82
C GLY A 158 2.44 -7.66 -1.56
N GLN A 159 1.43 -6.93 -1.14
CA GLN A 159 1.06 -5.64 -1.70
C GLN A 159 1.32 -4.50 -0.71
N THR A 160 2.32 -4.71 0.14
CA THR A 160 2.81 -3.73 1.13
C THR A 160 4.17 -3.22 0.72
N LEU A 161 4.28 -1.91 0.57
CA LEU A 161 5.54 -1.20 0.33
C LEU A 161 5.38 0.24 0.82
N GLU A 162 5.55 0.44 2.15
CA GLU A 162 5.29 1.70 2.82
C GLU A 162 6.61 2.31 3.30
N TRP A 163 7.04 3.38 2.66
CA TRP A 163 8.25 4.10 3.03
C TRP A 163 8.06 4.92 4.30
N PHE A 164 9.06 4.93 5.15
CA PHE A 164 9.11 5.80 6.33
C PHE A 164 10.55 6.03 6.77
N GLU A 165 10.74 7.06 7.57
CA GLU A 165 11.99 7.33 8.25
C GLU A 165 11.85 7.03 9.74
N TYR A 166 12.84 6.37 10.31
CA TYR A 166 12.91 6.13 11.75
C TYR A 166 14.34 6.25 12.22
N ASN A 167 14.58 7.12 13.24
CA ASN A 167 15.91 7.44 13.76
C ASN A 167 16.92 7.84 12.66
N GLY A 168 16.47 8.64 11.67
CA GLY A 168 17.31 9.12 10.56
C GLY A 168 17.64 8.05 9.51
N ILE A 169 17.00 6.90 9.56
CA ILE A 169 17.19 5.80 8.60
C ILE A 169 15.90 5.55 7.83
N ALA A 170 16.02 5.52 6.49
CA ALA A 170 14.91 5.19 5.61
C ALA A 170 14.66 3.69 5.57
N TYR A 171 13.39 3.31 5.75
CA TYR A 171 12.92 1.94 5.73
C TYR A 171 11.67 1.79 4.86
N PHE A 172 11.32 0.55 4.59
CA PHE A 172 10.01 0.14 4.09
C PHE A 172 9.37 -0.86 5.05
N TRP A 173 8.07 -0.71 5.30
CA TRP A 173 7.25 -1.82 5.74
C TRP A 173 6.96 -2.69 4.51
N VAL A 174 7.11 -4.00 4.69
CA VAL A 174 6.91 -4.99 3.63
C VAL A 174 6.27 -6.23 4.20
N THR A 175 5.47 -6.93 3.40
CA THR A 175 5.11 -8.32 3.73
C THR A 175 6.28 -9.25 3.47
N CYS A 176 6.38 -10.32 4.26
CA CYS A 176 7.43 -11.32 4.12
C CYS A 176 6.95 -12.70 4.60
N LYS A 177 7.80 -13.72 4.48
CA LYS A 177 7.53 -15.13 4.77
C LYS A 177 6.42 -15.70 3.88
N ALA A 178 6.81 -16.18 2.71
CA ALA A 178 5.91 -16.83 1.75
C ALA A 178 5.11 -17.96 2.37
N ASN A 179 3.81 -17.98 2.16
CA ASN A 179 2.93 -19.09 2.52
C ASN A 179 2.94 -20.14 1.40
N GLU A 180 3.67 -21.19 1.56
CA GLU A 180 3.84 -22.23 0.56
C GLU A 180 2.60 -23.08 0.30
N THR A 181 1.62 -23.05 1.21
CA THR A 181 0.35 -23.77 1.09
C THR A 181 -0.49 -23.25 -0.10
N TYR A 182 -0.40 -21.97 -0.39
CA TYR A 182 -1.18 -21.33 -1.47
C TYR A 182 -0.33 -21.12 -2.72
N LYS A 183 -0.97 -21.31 -3.89
CA LYS A 183 -0.35 -21.07 -5.20
C LYS A 183 0.23 -19.66 -5.34
N GLU A 184 -0.46 -18.69 -4.77
CA GLU A 184 -0.09 -17.28 -4.80
C GLU A 184 1.10 -16.96 -3.91
N LYS A 185 1.49 -17.86 -3.00
CA LYS A 185 2.65 -17.68 -2.09
C LYS A 185 2.55 -16.38 -1.27
N TRP A 186 1.37 -16.07 -0.74
CA TRP A 186 1.13 -14.86 0.04
C TRP A 186 2.11 -14.69 1.19
N GLY A 187 2.53 -13.45 1.46
CA GLY A 187 3.28 -13.12 2.66
C GLY A 187 2.41 -13.25 3.91
N THR A 188 2.99 -13.74 5.03
CA THR A 188 2.29 -14.01 6.30
C THR A 188 2.87 -13.27 7.49
N GLN A 189 3.91 -12.47 7.28
CA GLN A 189 4.56 -11.62 8.27
C GLN A 189 4.76 -10.21 7.72
N ILE A 190 4.95 -9.24 8.61
CA ILE A 190 5.21 -7.84 8.26
C ILE A 190 6.57 -7.45 8.83
N GLY A 191 7.46 -6.98 7.97
CA GLY A 191 8.84 -6.66 8.31
C GLY A 191 9.23 -5.23 8.01
N ARG A 192 10.31 -4.78 8.68
CA ARG A 192 10.97 -3.51 8.47
C ARG A 192 12.23 -3.72 7.64
N LEU A 193 12.23 -3.25 6.40
CA LEU A 193 13.28 -3.47 5.41
C LEU A 193 14.04 -2.17 5.12
N LYS A 194 15.38 -2.21 5.19
CA LYS A 194 16.23 -1.16 4.62
C LYS A 194 16.60 -1.53 3.19
N TYR A 195 16.31 -0.65 2.23
CA TYR A 195 16.70 -0.87 0.83
C TYR A 195 18.22 -0.78 0.67
N GLN A 196 18.80 -1.77 -0.01
CA GLN A 196 20.22 -1.82 -0.34
C GLN A 196 20.38 -2.41 -1.74
N ALA A 197 20.72 -1.57 -2.72
CA ALA A 197 20.87 -1.97 -4.11
C ALA A 197 21.88 -3.12 -4.27
N GLY A 198 21.57 -4.08 -5.10
CA GLY A 198 22.41 -5.25 -5.40
C GLY A 198 22.44 -6.33 -4.32
N GLN A 199 21.81 -6.12 -3.17
CA GLN A 199 21.78 -7.11 -2.10
C GLN A 199 20.70 -8.16 -2.32
N THR A 200 20.99 -9.36 -1.82
CA THR A 200 20.01 -10.43 -1.62
C THR A 200 19.86 -10.64 -0.11
N ILE A 201 18.62 -10.62 0.38
CA ILE A 201 18.31 -10.81 1.80
C ILE A 201 17.15 -11.78 1.96
N ASP A 202 17.27 -12.72 2.89
CA ASP A 202 16.17 -13.59 3.29
C ASP A 202 15.29 -12.91 4.33
N TYR A 203 13.98 -13.24 4.37
CA TYR A 203 13.04 -12.63 5.33
C TYR A 203 13.46 -12.83 6.79
N THR A 204 14.22 -13.86 7.10
CA THR A 204 14.71 -14.13 8.47
C THR A 204 15.75 -13.13 8.94
N GLN A 205 16.37 -12.40 8.01
CA GLN A 205 17.45 -11.45 8.28
C GLN A 205 16.93 -10.03 8.61
N ILE A 206 15.62 -9.78 8.47
CA ILE A 206 15.01 -8.49 8.83
C ILE A 206 14.20 -8.56 10.10
N PRO A 207 14.13 -7.48 10.90
CA PRO A 207 13.18 -7.37 12.01
C PRO A 207 11.75 -7.43 11.49
N ARG A 208 10.91 -8.27 12.10
CA ARG A 208 9.56 -8.52 11.62
C ARG A 208 8.60 -8.95 12.72
N PHE A 209 7.32 -8.76 12.49
CA PHE A 209 6.24 -9.29 13.33
C PHE A 209 5.82 -10.66 12.84
N SER A 210 5.61 -11.56 13.78
CA SER A 210 5.12 -12.92 13.56
C SER A 210 3.81 -13.17 14.32
N HIS A 211 3.17 -14.33 14.11
CA HIS A 211 1.90 -14.69 14.76
C HIS A 211 0.79 -13.65 14.47
N LEU A 212 0.69 -13.21 13.21
CA LEU A 212 -0.25 -12.17 12.78
C LEU A 212 -1.73 -12.57 13.00
N SER A 213 -2.03 -13.86 13.22
CA SER A 213 -3.36 -14.30 13.65
C SER A 213 -3.82 -13.63 14.96
N TYR A 214 -2.87 -13.22 15.79
CA TYR A 214 -3.13 -12.53 17.07
C TYR A 214 -2.92 -11.02 17.01
N ALA A 215 -2.70 -10.47 15.83
CA ALA A 215 -2.42 -9.06 15.64
C ALA A 215 -3.68 -8.22 15.81
N ASN A 216 -4.21 -8.11 17.03
CA ASN A 216 -5.38 -7.30 17.38
C ASN A 216 -5.36 -6.89 18.84
N LYS A 217 -6.27 -5.99 19.20
CA LYS A 217 -6.34 -5.43 20.55
C LYS A 217 -6.69 -6.46 21.63
N SER A 218 -7.56 -7.43 21.31
CA SER A 218 -7.93 -8.50 22.27
C SER A 218 -6.86 -9.57 22.42
N GLY A 219 -5.97 -9.72 21.43
CA GLY A 219 -5.00 -10.81 21.33
C GLY A 219 -5.64 -12.17 21.08
N SER A 220 -6.88 -12.23 20.56
CA SER A 220 -7.55 -13.46 20.15
C SER A 220 -7.15 -13.86 18.73
N SER A 221 -6.99 -15.15 18.47
CA SER A 221 -6.67 -15.64 17.13
C SER A 221 -7.81 -15.38 16.14
N ILE A 222 -7.48 -14.98 14.90
CA ILE A 222 -8.42 -14.97 13.77
C ILE A 222 -8.50 -16.35 13.08
N GLY A 223 -7.55 -17.24 13.36
CA GLY A 223 -7.42 -18.53 12.66
C GLY A 223 -6.07 -18.67 11.96
N SER A 224 -5.99 -19.59 11.01
CA SER A 224 -4.78 -19.79 10.20
C SER A 224 -4.63 -18.68 9.18
N VAL A 225 -3.53 -17.95 9.25
CA VAL A 225 -3.27 -16.80 8.35
C VAL A 225 -3.05 -17.30 6.91
N LYS A 226 -3.85 -16.78 5.98
CA LYS A 226 -3.68 -16.97 4.55
C LYS A 226 -2.73 -15.92 3.96
N ARG A 227 -2.98 -14.66 4.24
CA ARG A 227 -2.15 -13.52 3.78
C ARG A 227 -2.23 -12.35 4.75
N VAL A 228 -1.22 -11.48 4.68
CA VAL A 228 -1.20 -10.21 5.39
C VAL A 228 -0.78 -9.08 4.45
N ASP A 229 -1.26 -7.88 4.75
CA ASP A 229 -0.80 -6.63 4.17
C ASP A 229 -0.80 -5.54 5.24
N ALA A 230 -0.12 -4.43 4.96
CA ALA A 230 -0.08 -3.29 5.85
C ALA A 230 -0.14 -1.98 5.06
N ALA A 231 -0.64 -0.94 5.72
CA ALA A 231 -0.68 0.41 5.19
C ALA A 231 -0.26 1.41 6.27
N LEU A 232 0.58 2.36 5.91
CA LEU A 232 1.08 3.39 6.81
C LEU A 232 0.33 4.69 6.58
N SER A 233 -0.12 5.35 7.66
CA SER A 233 -0.66 6.71 7.54
C SER A 233 0.39 7.67 6.98
N SER A 234 -0.02 8.70 6.24
CA SER A 234 0.90 9.64 5.57
C SER A 234 1.85 10.33 6.55
N ASN A 235 1.36 10.64 7.76
CA ASN A 235 2.18 11.23 8.84
C ASN A 235 3.08 10.21 9.55
N GLY A 236 3.03 8.93 9.18
CA GLY A 236 3.86 7.86 9.74
C GLY A 236 3.52 7.44 11.16
N LYS A 237 2.49 8.01 11.79
CA LYS A 237 2.16 7.74 13.21
C LYS A 237 1.43 6.44 13.43
N LYS A 238 0.59 6.02 12.48
CA LYS A 238 -0.23 4.81 12.55
C LYS A 238 0.08 3.86 11.42
N ILE A 239 0.02 2.56 11.70
CA ILE A 239 0.08 1.52 10.69
C ILE A 239 -1.09 0.57 10.87
N LEU A 240 -1.77 0.26 9.77
CA LEU A 240 -2.80 -0.75 9.68
C LEU A 240 -2.16 -2.09 9.35
N PHE A 241 -2.45 -3.14 10.13
CA PHE A 241 -2.25 -4.53 9.72
C PHE A 241 -3.57 -5.10 9.23
N TRP A 242 -3.57 -5.55 7.99
CA TRP A 242 -4.67 -6.24 7.34
C TRP A 242 -4.33 -7.73 7.29
N VAL A 243 -5.14 -8.57 7.91
CA VAL A 243 -4.89 -10.01 8.03
C VAL A 243 -6.11 -10.78 7.55
N MET A 244 -5.92 -11.69 6.60
CA MET A 244 -6.96 -12.62 6.14
C MET A 244 -6.59 -14.04 6.56
N ASP A 245 -7.54 -14.76 7.14
CA ASP A 245 -7.40 -16.16 7.45
C ASP A 245 -7.78 -17.06 6.26
N ASN A 246 -7.65 -18.38 6.45
CA ASN A 246 -7.97 -19.38 5.43
C ASN A 246 -9.47 -19.55 5.14
N THR A 247 -10.34 -19.01 5.99
CA THR A 247 -11.80 -18.97 5.78
C THR A 247 -12.24 -17.71 5.04
N GLY A 248 -11.32 -16.74 4.91
CA GLY A 248 -11.56 -15.44 4.32
C GLY A 248 -12.08 -14.40 5.32
N GLU A 249 -12.07 -14.66 6.63
CA GLU A 249 -12.29 -13.61 7.63
C GLU A 249 -11.13 -12.61 7.58
N ILE A 250 -11.45 -11.32 7.66
CA ILE A 250 -10.48 -10.23 7.57
C ILE A 250 -10.43 -9.49 8.90
N GLN A 251 -9.23 -9.29 9.41
CA GLN A 251 -8.94 -8.47 10.58
C GLN A 251 -8.19 -7.22 10.17
N TYR A 252 -8.66 -6.09 10.68
CA TYR A 252 -8.06 -4.77 10.58
C TYR A 252 -7.57 -4.38 11.97
N SER A 253 -6.31 -3.97 12.08
CA SER A 253 -5.73 -3.60 13.37
C SER A 253 -4.80 -2.42 13.23
N PHE A 254 -5.06 -1.36 13.98
CA PHE A 254 -4.31 -0.11 13.95
C PHE A 254 -3.29 -0.11 15.08
N TYR A 255 -2.08 0.29 14.75
CA TYR A 255 -0.97 0.31 15.69
C TYR A 255 -0.27 1.66 15.71
N ASN A 256 0.23 2.04 16.87
CA ASN A 256 1.19 3.12 17.00
C ASN A 256 2.55 2.68 16.41
N THR A 257 2.98 3.35 15.34
CA THR A 257 4.17 2.98 14.58
C THR A 257 5.46 3.09 15.41
N SER A 258 5.57 4.12 16.24
CA SER A 258 6.76 4.32 17.10
C SER A 258 6.92 3.17 18.10
N LYS A 259 5.82 2.73 18.74
CA LYS A 259 5.85 1.58 19.66
C LYS A 259 6.26 0.30 18.94
N LEU A 260 5.74 0.05 17.74
CA LEU A 260 6.13 -1.13 16.96
C LEU A 260 7.60 -1.10 16.55
N ASN A 261 8.11 0.07 16.13
CA ASN A 261 9.53 0.20 15.78
C ASN A 261 10.45 -0.05 16.98
N ALA A 262 10.08 0.42 18.17
CA ALA A 262 10.82 0.16 19.40
C ALA A 262 10.92 -1.35 19.72
N GLU A 263 9.84 -2.12 19.44
CA GLU A 263 9.87 -3.57 19.62
C GLU A 263 10.79 -4.25 18.57
N LEU A 264 10.78 -3.78 17.33
CA LEU A 264 11.68 -4.30 16.30
C LEU A 264 13.14 -3.99 16.57
N ASP A 265 13.44 -2.86 17.24
CA ASP A 265 14.83 -2.52 17.64
C ASP A 265 15.39 -3.53 18.63
N LYS A 266 14.57 -4.05 19.55
CA LYS A 266 15.00 -5.06 20.55
C LYS A 266 15.50 -6.35 19.89
N VAL A 267 15.01 -6.68 18.70
CA VAL A 267 15.37 -7.92 17.97
C VAL A 267 16.31 -7.68 16.79
N GLN A 268 16.66 -6.42 16.50
CA GLN A 268 17.47 -6.03 15.33
C GLN A 268 18.81 -6.78 15.27
N SER A 269 19.49 -6.95 16.40
CA SER A 269 20.79 -7.62 16.53
C SER A 269 20.70 -9.07 16.93
N GLN A 270 19.50 -9.59 17.23
CA GLN A 270 19.33 -10.97 17.66
C GLN A 270 19.39 -11.94 16.47
N SER A 271 19.72 -13.20 16.74
CA SER A 271 19.67 -14.28 15.74
C SER A 271 18.24 -14.49 15.21
N SER A 272 17.25 -14.48 16.10
CA SER A 272 15.83 -14.54 15.77
C SER A 272 15.25 -13.14 15.70
N LYS A 273 15.18 -12.56 14.49
CA LYS A 273 14.76 -11.17 14.26
C LYS A 273 13.23 -11.06 14.14
N TYR A 274 12.48 -11.61 15.10
CA TYR A 274 11.02 -11.46 15.08
C TYR A 274 10.43 -11.18 16.45
N VAL A 275 9.33 -10.43 16.45
CA VAL A 275 8.49 -10.12 17.60
C VAL A 275 7.13 -10.79 17.39
N PRO A 276 6.68 -11.67 18.29
CA PRO A 276 5.34 -12.24 18.20
C PRO A 276 4.26 -11.19 18.51
N CYS A 277 3.19 -11.14 17.71
CA CYS A 277 2.03 -10.28 18.01
C CYS A 277 1.26 -10.70 19.27
N THR A 278 1.65 -11.81 19.92
CA THR A 278 1.12 -12.25 21.20
C THR A 278 1.74 -11.53 22.40
N THR A 279 2.82 -10.76 22.22
CA THR A 279 3.46 -10.04 23.33
C THR A 279 2.57 -8.92 23.85
N SER A 280 2.73 -8.59 25.15
CA SER A 280 2.00 -7.51 25.82
C SER A 280 2.24 -6.16 25.18
N GLU A 281 3.48 -5.90 24.77
CA GLU A 281 3.93 -4.65 24.16
C GLU A 281 3.29 -4.41 22.80
N VAL A 282 3.24 -5.45 21.93
CA VAL A 282 2.58 -5.35 20.64
C VAL A 282 1.06 -5.17 20.82
N LYS A 283 0.45 -5.89 21.77
CA LYS A 283 -0.97 -5.68 22.10
C LYS A 283 -1.24 -4.26 22.62
N ALA A 284 -0.35 -3.73 23.47
CA ALA A 284 -0.46 -2.36 23.98
C ALA A 284 -0.20 -1.29 22.91
N ALA A 285 0.51 -1.63 21.83
CA ALA A 285 0.68 -0.76 20.68
C ALA A 285 -0.57 -0.72 19.77
N CYS A 286 -1.48 -1.72 19.89
CA CYS A 286 -2.71 -1.78 19.11
C CYS A 286 -3.76 -0.80 19.69
N THR A 287 -4.11 0.21 18.92
CA THR A 287 -5.07 1.26 19.34
C THR A 287 -6.51 0.83 19.10
N ALA A 288 -6.78 0.19 17.95
CA ALA A 288 -8.11 -0.30 17.59
C ALA A 288 -7.99 -1.57 16.72
N SER A 289 -9.03 -2.39 16.72
CA SER A 289 -9.16 -3.51 15.80
C SER A 289 -10.61 -3.91 15.58
N PHE A 290 -10.92 -4.41 14.41
CA PHE A 290 -12.23 -4.96 14.06
C PHE A 290 -12.08 -6.10 13.03
N ARG A 291 -13.14 -6.89 12.84
CA ARG A 291 -13.18 -8.00 11.90
C ARG A 291 -14.35 -7.86 10.93
N GLN A 292 -14.15 -8.41 9.75
CA GLN A 292 -15.20 -8.54 8.74
C GLN A 292 -15.23 -9.99 8.23
N SER A 293 -16.44 -10.55 8.15
CA SER A 293 -16.67 -11.92 7.67
C SER A 293 -17.87 -11.97 6.73
N GLY A 294 -17.97 -13.03 5.95
CA GLY A 294 -19.10 -13.26 5.04
C GLY A 294 -19.32 -12.10 4.08
N SER A 295 -20.58 -11.65 3.94
CA SER A 295 -20.98 -10.56 3.05
C SER A 295 -20.53 -9.17 3.54
N ASN A 296 -20.10 -9.03 4.78
CA ASN A 296 -19.64 -7.76 5.34
C ASN A 296 -18.18 -7.42 4.95
N ARG A 297 -17.48 -8.35 4.27
CA ARG A 297 -16.11 -8.11 3.83
C ARG A 297 -16.09 -7.05 2.72
N VAL A 298 -15.17 -6.10 2.85
CA VAL A 298 -14.92 -5.13 1.79
C VAL A 298 -13.79 -5.64 0.90
N LEU A 299 -14.20 -6.22 -0.22
CA LEU A 299 -13.32 -6.72 -1.27
C LEU A 299 -13.87 -6.22 -2.61
N PRO A 300 -13.42 -5.04 -3.09
CA PRO A 300 -13.91 -4.50 -4.36
C PRO A 300 -13.71 -5.50 -5.50
N ASN A 301 -14.74 -5.75 -6.31
CA ASN A 301 -14.76 -6.78 -7.34
C ASN A 301 -14.35 -8.19 -6.84
N ASN A 302 -14.70 -8.53 -5.59
CA ASN A 302 -14.30 -9.79 -4.94
C ASN A 302 -12.77 -10.07 -4.99
N SER A 303 -11.97 -9.02 -5.07
CA SER A 303 -10.52 -9.08 -5.16
C SER A 303 -9.90 -8.08 -4.18
N PHE A 304 -8.70 -8.38 -3.70
CA PHE A 304 -7.89 -7.47 -2.90
C PHE A 304 -6.55 -7.26 -3.60
N GLN A 305 -6.31 -6.02 -4.03
CA GLN A 305 -5.11 -5.63 -4.77
C GLN A 305 -4.30 -4.54 -4.06
N GLY A 306 -4.69 -4.19 -2.84
CA GLY A 306 -3.93 -3.29 -2.00
C GLY A 306 -4.79 -2.51 -1.01
N VAL A 307 -4.14 -2.01 0.03
CA VAL A 307 -4.73 -1.20 1.10
C VAL A 307 -3.87 0.01 1.39
N GLU A 308 -4.52 1.10 1.77
CA GLU A 308 -3.91 2.33 2.26
C GLU A 308 -4.66 2.87 3.47
N LEU A 309 -3.96 3.65 4.29
CA LEU A 309 -4.47 4.28 5.49
C LEU A 309 -4.26 5.79 5.42
N SER A 310 -5.34 6.56 5.61
CA SER A 310 -5.20 8.01 5.77
C SER A 310 -4.90 8.38 7.24
N ASP A 311 -4.47 9.62 7.47
CA ASP A 311 -4.21 10.15 8.81
C ASP A 311 -5.48 10.22 9.67
N ALA A 312 -6.64 10.32 9.03
CA ALA A 312 -7.97 10.27 9.66
C ALA A 312 -8.55 8.84 9.78
N ASP A 313 -7.71 7.82 9.82
CA ASP A 313 -8.08 6.40 9.96
C ASP A 313 -9.02 5.86 8.87
N SER A 314 -9.20 6.57 7.76
CA SER A 314 -9.93 6.03 6.62
C SER A 314 -9.09 4.99 5.90
N ILE A 315 -9.68 3.82 5.66
CA ILE A 315 -9.03 2.72 4.95
C ILE A 315 -9.46 2.74 3.49
N TYR A 316 -8.51 2.72 2.57
CA TYR A 316 -8.76 2.64 1.14
C TYR A 316 -8.33 1.26 0.65
N ILE A 317 -9.20 0.58 -0.08
CA ILE A 317 -8.94 -0.75 -0.63
C ILE A 317 -9.18 -0.69 -2.12
N ILE A 318 -8.23 -1.18 -2.89
CA ILE A 318 -8.38 -1.37 -4.33
C ILE A 318 -8.58 -2.85 -4.64
N GLY A 319 -9.46 -3.15 -5.59
CA GLY A 319 -9.71 -4.48 -6.11
C GLY A 319 -10.02 -4.42 -7.59
N GLY A 320 -9.95 -5.56 -8.23
CA GLY A 320 -10.11 -5.78 -9.66
C GLY A 320 -8.96 -6.64 -10.18
N LYS A 321 -9.26 -7.88 -10.50
CA LYS A 321 -8.33 -8.79 -11.18
C LYS A 321 -8.28 -8.47 -12.67
N ALA A 322 -7.45 -9.17 -13.42
CA ALA A 322 -7.40 -9.07 -14.88
C ALA A 322 -8.81 -9.09 -15.49
N GLN A 323 -9.09 -8.16 -16.39
CA GLN A 323 -10.38 -7.92 -17.06
C GLN A 323 -11.47 -7.24 -16.22
N ASP A 324 -11.27 -7.03 -14.92
CA ASP A 324 -12.18 -6.23 -14.13
C ASP A 324 -11.83 -4.73 -14.24
N LYS A 325 -12.86 -3.88 -14.13
CA LYS A 325 -12.61 -2.45 -13.92
C LYS A 325 -12.13 -2.24 -12.48
N PRO A 326 -10.98 -1.57 -12.26
CA PRO A 326 -10.52 -1.28 -10.92
C PRO A 326 -11.59 -0.59 -10.10
N GLN A 327 -11.80 -1.06 -8.88
CA GLN A 327 -12.72 -0.45 -7.95
C GLN A 327 -11.97 -0.05 -6.67
N ILE A 328 -12.19 1.16 -6.20
CA ILE A 328 -11.65 1.65 -4.94
C ILE A 328 -12.79 1.82 -3.96
N ALA A 329 -12.65 1.22 -2.80
CA ALA A 329 -13.54 1.38 -1.67
C ALA A 329 -12.85 2.20 -0.58
N LYS A 330 -13.63 3.02 0.13
CA LYS A 330 -13.20 3.72 1.35
C LYS A 330 -14.06 3.23 2.51
N LEU A 331 -13.40 2.88 3.59
CA LEU A 331 -14.04 2.64 4.87
C LEU A 331 -13.76 3.82 5.78
N THR A 332 -14.81 4.45 6.27
CA THR A 332 -14.73 5.57 7.22
C THR A 332 -15.40 5.20 8.52
N GLY A 333 -14.87 5.68 9.64
CA GLY A 333 -15.39 5.42 10.97
C GLY A 333 -14.30 5.15 11.98
N SER A 334 -14.68 4.73 13.17
CA SER A 334 -13.75 4.35 14.23
C SER A 334 -14.19 3.05 14.92
N GLY A 335 -13.22 2.28 15.39
CA GLY A 335 -13.50 1.02 16.11
C GLY A 335 -14.21 -0.01 15.24
N SER A 336 -15.40 -0.46 15.65
CA SER A 336 -16.23 -1.42 14.91
C SER A 336 -17.23 -0.77 13.93
N ASN A 337 -17.29 0.57 13.88
CA ASN A 337 -18.33 1.32 13.18
C ASN A 337 -17.87 1.83 11.80
N TYR A 338 -16.97 1.11 11.13
CA TYR A 338 -16.55 1.47 9.78
C TYR A 338 -17.70 1.35 8.79
N LYS A 339 -17.92 2.43 8.01
CA LYS A 339 -18.91 2.50 6.94
C LYS A 339 -18.19 2.34 5.60
N TYR A 340 -18.79 1.56 4.73
CA TYR A 340 -18.33 1.38 3.35
C TYR A 340 -18.85 2.50 2.47
N GLU A 341 -17.93 3.10 1.71
CA GLU A 341 -18.24 4.00 0.59
C GLU A 341 -17.52 3.50 -0.66
N ALA A 342 -18.26 3.20 -1.73
CA ALA A 342 -17.63 2.98 -3.02
C ALA A 342 -17.18 4.34 -3.58
N LEU A 343 -15.86 4.59 -3.58
CA LEU A 343 -15.34 5.88 -4.03
C LEU A 343 -15.28 6.00 -5.54
N ALA A 344 -14.94 4.92 -6.23
CA ALA A 344 -14.62 5.04 -7.64
C ALA A 344 -14.60 3.70 -8.36
N THR A 345 -15.14 3.69 -9.56
CA THR A 345 -14.70 2.81 -10.63
C THR A 345 -13.92 3.69 -11.61
N PRO A 346 -12.60 3.85 -11.45
CA PRO A 346 -11.83 4.65 -12.39
C PRO A 346 -11.89 3.97 -13.76
N VAL A 347 -12.45 4.67 -14.74
CA VAL A 347 -12.49 4.18 -16.11
C VAL A 347 -11.13 4.45 -16.73
N HIS A 348 -10.45 3.41 -17.16
CA HIS A 348 -9.23 3.54 -17.97
C HIS A 348 -9.57 3.07 -19.39
N ASP A 349 -9.97 4.01 -20.19
CA ASP A 349 -10.37 3.75 -21.58
C ASP A 349 -9.19 3.29 -22.47
N ASN A 350 -7.94 3.34 -21.93
CA ASN A 350 -6.73 3.12 -22.70
C ASN A 350 -6.10 1.73 -22.54
N PHE A 351 -6.62 0.86 -21.64
CA PHE A 351 -5.98 -0.43 -21.32
C PHE A 351 -6.80 -1.66 -21.74
N GLY A 352 -7.99 -1.45 -22.28
CA GLY A 352 -8.84 -2.54 -22.73
C GLY A 352 -9.20 -3.53 -21.62
N ASN A 353 -9.56 -4.76 -22.01
CA ASN A 353 -10.01 -5.81 -21.09
C ASN A 353 -8.85 -6.61 -20.45
N SER A 354 -7.61 -6.21 -20.65
CA SER A 354 -6.42 -6.94 -20.18
C SER A 354 -5.69 -6.25 -19.03
N ALA A 355 -6.23 -5.18 -18.49
CA ALA A 355 -5.64 -4.46 -17.38
C ALA A 355 -5.98 -5.11 -16.04
N GLU A 356 -4.98 -5.20 -15.16
CA GLU A 356 -5.13 -5.62 -13.78
C GLU A 356 -4.64 -4.51 -12.85
N SER A 357 -5.46 -4.12 -11.88
CA SER A 357 -5.03 -3.14 -10.88
C SER A 357 -4.16 -3.79 -9.82
N GLU A 358 -3.09 -3.10 -9.39
CA GLU A 358 -2.16 -3.62 -8.40
C GLU A 358 -1.60 -2.52 -7.52
N GLY A 359 -1.74 -2.72 -6.22
CA GLY A 359 -1.27 -1.75 -5.23
C GLY A 359 -2.00 -0.42 -5.29
N ILE A 360 -1.98 0.31 -4.20
CA ILE A 360 -2.60 1.62 -4.04
C ILE A 360 -1.67 2.47 -3.17
N GLN A 361 -1.63 3.78 -3.38
CA GLN A 361 -0.90 4.73 -2.55
C GLN A 361 -1.69 6.04 -2.44
N LEU A 362 -1.85 6.54 -1.22
CA LEU A 362 -2.31 7.91 -0.98
C LEU A 362 -1.10 8.85 -1.05
N LYS A 363 -1.20 9.92 -1.83
CA LYS A 363 -0.16 10.96 -1.89
C LYS A 363 -0.74 12.28 -2.36
N GLY A 364 -0.66 13.32 -1.54
CA GLY A 364 -1.35 14.58 -1.80
C GLY A 364 -2.86 14.32 -1.95
N ASP A 365 -3.51 15.09 -2.77
CA ASP A 365 -4.96 14.94 -3.05
C ASP A 365 -5.30 13.74 -3.97
N TYR A 366 -4.35 12.82 -4.18
CA TYR A 366 -4.49 11.76 -5.16
C TYR A 366 -4.41 10.38 -4.55
N VAL A 367 -5.19 9.48 -5.13
CA VAL A 367 -5.01 8.04 -4.98
C VAL A 367 -4.26 7.54 -6.21
N TYR A 368 -3.07 6.97 -6.01
CA TYR A 368 -2.29 6.32 -7.05
C TYR A 368 -2.50 4.82 -6.99
N PHE A 369 -2.53 4.16 -8.12
CA PHE A 369 -2.54 2.71 -8.19
C PHE A 369 -1.80 2.20 -9.43
N GLY A 370 -1.30 0.99 -9.35
CA GLY A 370 -0.65 0.31 -10.46
C GLY A 370 -1.66 -0.27 -11.45
N ILE A 371 -1.31 -0.27 -12.72
CA ILE A 371 -1.99 -1.05 -13.75
C ILE A 371 -0.96 -1.88 -14.48
N ASN A 372 -1.16 -3.19 -14.48
CA ASN A 372 -0.44 -4.13 -15.33
C ASN A 372 -1.26 -4.39 -16.58
N ASP A 373 -0.63 -4.27 -17.74
CA ASP A 373 -1.22 -4.69 -19.02
C ASP A 373 -0.91 -6.18 -19.22
N THR A 374 -1.95 -7.00 -19.13
CA THR A 374 -1.84 -8.47 -19.26
C THR A 374 -2.11 -8.96 -20.69
N SER A 375 -2.22 -8.05 -21.67
CA SER A 375 -2.52 -8.39 -23.08
C SER A 375 -1.33 -8.91 -23.87
N LYS A 376 -0.13 -8.98 -23.26
CA LYS A 376 1.12 -9.31 -23.95
C LYS A 376 1.77 -10.55 -23.36
#